data_5fc4f56b316778c70bbbc35488b75c78
#
_entry.id   5fc4f56b316778c70bbbc35488b75c78
#
_cell.length_a   1.000
_cell.length_b   1.000
_cell.length_c   1.000
_cell.angle_alpha   90.00
_cell.angle_beta   90.00
_cell.angle_gamma   90.00
#
_symmetry.space_group_name_H-M   'P 1'
#
loop_
_entity.id
_entity.type
_entity.pdbx_description
1 polymer ?
#
loop_
_entity_poly.entity_id
_entity_poly.type
_entity_poly.pdbx_seq_one_letter_code
_entity_poly.pdbx_strand_id
1 'polypeptide(L)'
;MGDELVSYSLASFPAAAVRFVRALERNREKIALTHGLSATDLNALFHIGEVVSVTPKELAEHMRLTTGAITAIANRLVTSGLLERVDHPNDRRSLYLELSPHGHSVMAEIHRDFEGMIAEATQPLTPKQLKVFETALSTVANEVFERLRA
;
A
#
# COMPACT_ATOMS: atom_id res chain seq x y z
N MET A 1 -8.46 -44.82 -11.74
CA MET A 1 -8.12 -44.37 -10.38
C MET A 1 -8.14 -42.86 -10.44
N GLY A 2 -9.22 -42.25 -9.98
CA GLY A 2 -9.38 -40.79 -10.08
C GLY A 2 -8.38 -40.10 -9.17
N ASP A 3 -7.66 -39.14 -9.73
CA ASP A 3 -6.87 -38.16 -8.98
C ASP A 3 -7.84 -37.40 -8.06
N GLU A 4 -7.81 -37.73 -6.77
CA GLU A 4 -8.61 -37.00 -5.75
C GLU A 4 -8.02 -35.62 -5.67
N LEU A 5 -8.69 -34.62 -6.25
CA LEU A 5 -8.29 -33.22 -6.19
C LEU A 5 -8.30 -32.78 -4.71
N VAL A 6 -7.12 -32.68 -4.13
CA VAL A 6 -6.96 -32.20 -2.75
C VAL A 6 -7.23 -30.71 -2.69
N SER A 7 -8.25 -30.33 -1.92
CA SER A 7 -8.60 -28.92 -1.65
C SER A 7 -8.00 -28.48 -0.31
N TYR A 8 -7.30 -27.36 -0.32
CA TYR A 8 -6.75 -26.75 0.90
C TYR A 8 -7.59 -25.53 1.28
N SER A 9 -8.24 -25.57 2.44
CA SER A 9 -9.06 -24.48 2.95
C SER A 9 -8.66 -24.12 4.37
N LEU A 10 -8.69 -22.81 4.67
CA LEU A 10 -8.53 -22.29 6.01
C LEU A 10 -9.91 -22.16 6.69
N ALA A 11 -9.95 -22.26 8.02
CA ALA A 11 -11.15 -22.08 8.81
C ALA A 11 -10.94 -20.99 9.89
N SER A 12 -12.04 -20.54 10.48
CA SER A 12 -12.04 -19.61 11.61
C SER A 12 -11.28 -18.31 11.33
N PHE A 13 -10.51 -17.82 12.28
CA PHE A 13 -9.78 -16.57 12.18
C PHE A 13 -8.81 -16.48 10.98
N PRO A 14 -7.96 -17.48 10.68
CA PRO A 14 -7.11 -17.44 9.48
C PRO A 14 -7.88 -17.24 8.17
N ALA A 15 -9.04 -17.88 8.03
CA ALA A 15 -9.91 -17.68 6.86
C ALA A 15 -10.44 -16.26 6.78
N ALA A 16 -10.88 -15.70 7.90
CA ALA A 16 -11.38 -14.32 7.98
C ALA A 16 -10.27 -13.31 7.66
N ALA A 17 -9.06 -13.51 8.19
CA ALA A 17 -7.91 -12.67 7.92
C ALA A 17 -7.54 -12.65 6.43
N VAL A 18 -7.47 -13.82 5.79
CA VAL A 18 -7.20 -13.91 4.34
C VAL A 18 -8.29 -13.23 3.51
N ARG A 19 -9.57 -13.40 3.87
CA ARG A 19 -10.68 -12.71 3.19
C ARG A 19 -10.58 -11.19 3.32
N PHE A 20 -10.22 -10.70 4.50
CA PHE A 20 -10.04 -9.27 4.75
C PHE A 20 -8.89 -8.69 3.92
N VAL A 21 -7.72 -9.34 3.92
CA VAL A 21 -6.57 -8.94 3.10
C VAL A 21 -6.96 -8.90 1.62
N ARG A 22 -7.59 -9.95 1.09
CA ARG A 22 -8.05 -9.99 -0.32
C ARG A 22 -9.04 -8.87 -0.65
N ALA A 23 -9.91 -8.49 0.28
CA ALA A 23 -10.83 -7.37 0.08
C ALA A 23 -10.09 -6.04 -0.04
N LEU A 24 -9.08 -5.80 0.80
CA LEU A 24 -8.23 -4.62 0.74
C LEU A 24 -7.38 -4.58 -0.54
N GLU A 25 -6.83 -5.71 -0.97
CA GLU A 25 -6.09 -5.82 -2.23
C GLU A 25 -6.97 -5.46 -3.43
N ARG A 26 -8.19 -6.00 -3.51
CA ARG A 26 -9.15 -5.65 -4.57
C ARG A 26 -9.54 -4.16 -4.55
N ASN A 27 -9.70 -3.58 -3.36
CA ASN A 27 -9.95 -2.15 -3.25
C ASN A 27 -8.77 -1.33 -3.78
N ARG A 28 -7.55 -1.74 -3.46
CA ARG A 28 -6.32 -1.10 -3.96
C ARG A 28 -6.20 -1.17 -5.49
N GLU A 29 -6.50 -2.33 -6.07
CA GLU A 29 -6.55 -2.51 -7.53
C GLU A 29 -7.59 -1.57 -8.17
N LYS A 30 -8.77 -1.47 -7.58
CA LYS A 30 -9.84 -0.56 -8.05
C LYS A 30 -9.39 0.90 -7.99
N ILE A 31 -8.76 1.32 -6.89
CA ILE A 31 -8.21 2.67 -6.74
C ILE A 31 -7.16 2.95 -7.81
N ALA A 32 -6.21 2.03 -8.00
CA ALA A 32 -5.17 2.18 -9.01
C ALA A 32 -5.79 2.39 -10.41
N LEU A 33 -6.74 1.54 -10.80
CA LEU A 33 -7.44 1.65 -12.09
C LEU A 33 -8.19 2.99 -12.24
N THR A 34 -8.86 3.47 -11.19
CA THR A 34 -9.60 4.73 -11.21
C THR A 34 -8.68 5.93 -11.49
N HIS A 35 -7.44 5.87 -11.01
CA HIS A 35 -6.44 6.91 -11.21
C HIS A 35 -5.47 6.63 -12.38
N GLY A 36 -5.74 5.61 -13.20
CA GLY A 36 -4.89 5.24 -14.33
C GLY A 36 -3.50 4.72 -13.93
N LEU A 37 -3.39 4.14 -12.74
CA LEU A 37 -2.16 3.62 -12.15
C LEU A 37 -2.12 2.10 -12.20
N SER A 38 -0.93 1.54 -12.19
CA SER A 38 -0.73 0.15 -11.80
C SER A 38 -0.74 0.01 -10.28
N ALA A 39 -0.98 -1.21 -9.78
CA ALA A 39 -0.88 -1.49 -8.35
C ALA A 39 0.52 -1.18 -7.79
N THR A 40 1.55 -1.39 -8.59
CA THR A 40 2.94 -1.10 -8.22
C THR A 40 3.21 0.41 -8.15
N ASP A 41 2.67 1.19 -9.10
CA ASP A 41 2.76 2.65 -9.07
C ASP A 41 2.06 3.23 -7.84
N LEU A 42 0.87 2.71 -7.52
CA LEU A 42 0.14 3.11 -6.32
C LEU A 42 0.89 2.76 -5.02
N ASN A 43 1.53 1.59 -4.95
CA ASN A 43 2.37 1.22 -3.80
C ASN A 43 3.56 2.16 -3.62
N ALA A 44 4.20 2.57 -4.73
CA ALA A 44 5.27 3.57 -4.68
C ALA A 44 4.78 4.91 -4.14
N LEU A 45 3.61 5.39 -4.61
CA LEU A 45 3.01 6.63 -4.13
C LEU A 45 2.66 6.58 -2.63
N PHE A 46 2.12 5.47 -2.14
CA PHE A 46 1.84 5.30 -0.70
C PHE A 46 3.12 5.40 0.12
N HIS A 47 4.17 4.68 -0.28
CA HIS A 47 5.44 4.73 0.45
C HIS A 47 6.05 6.14 0.45
N ILE A 48 6.09 6.81 -0.72
CA ILE A 48 6.62 8.17 -0.82
C ILE A 48 5.79 9.15 0.03
N GLY A 49 4.46 9.00 0.04
CA GLY A 49 3.59 9.81 0.89
C GLY A 49 3.82 9.61 2.40
N GLU A 50 4.22 8.42 2.82
CA GLU A 50 4.55 8.11 4.23
C GLU A 50 5.89 8.70 4.68
N VAL A 51 6.93 8.61 3.81
CA VAL A 51 8.30 9.03 4.18
C VAL A 51 8.64 10.45 3.74
N VAL A 52 7.76 11.09 2.98
CA VAL A 52 7.86 12.42 2.40
C VAL A 52 8.87 12.50 1.24
N SER A 53 10.12 12.13 1.48
CA SER A 53 11.22 12.15 0.51
C SER A 53 11.93 10.81 0.50
N VAL A 54 12.23 10.26 -0.68
CA VAL A 54 12.94 8.99 -0.82
C VAL A 54 13.84 9.01 -2.05
N THR A 55 15.03 8.45 -1.96
CA THR A 55 15.87 8.23 -3.13
C THR A 55 15.36 7.05 -3.94
N PRO A 56 15.62 6.99 -5.27
CA PRO A 56 15.29 5.81 -6.07
C PRO A 56 15.89 4.50 -5.53
N LYS A 57 17.07 4.58 -4.90
CA LYS A 57 17.71 3.41 -4.29
C LYS A 57 16.92 2.90 -3.08
N GLU A 58 16.57 3.78 -2.15
CA GLU A 58 15.77 3.43 -0.97
C GLU A 58 14.39 2.89 -1.36
N LEU A 59 13.76 3.48 -2.38
CA LEU A 59 12.50 2.99 -2.91
C LEU A 59 12.64 1.59 -3.52
N ALA A 60 13.75 1.31 -4.23
CA ALA A 60 14.05 -0.01 -4.78
C ALA A 60 14.21 -1.07 -3.67
N GLU A 61 14.93 -0.72 -2.61
CA GLU A 61 15.11 -1.58 -1.44
C GLU A 61 13.78 -1.87 -0.73
N HIS A 62 12.98 -0.82 -0.48
CA HIS A 62 11.66 -0.96 0.16
C HIS A 62 10.71 -1.84 -0.66
N MET A 63 10.62 -1.59 -1.94
CA MET A 63 9.71 -2.32 -2.84
C MET A 63 10.25 -3.69 -3.29
N ARG A 64 11.50 -4.00 -2.97
CA ARG A 64 12.23 -5.21 -3.41
C ARG A 64 12.23 -5.35 -4.93
N LEU A 65 12.44 -4.23 -5.62
CA LEU A 65 12.50 -4.13 -7.08
C LEU A 65 13.89 -3.73 -7.54
N THR A 66 14.18 -3.97 -8.81
CA THR A 66 15.42 -3.53 -9.44
C THR A 66 15.44 -2.01 -9.62
N THR A 67 16.63 -1.42 -9.66
CA THR A 67 16.81 0.02 -9.95
C THR A 67 16.17 0.42 -11.29
N GLY A 68 16.25 -0.44 -12.31
CA GLY A 68 15.62 -0.19 -13.61
C GLY A 68 14.09 -0.13 -13.52
N ALA A 69 13.47 -1.04 -12.74
CA ALA A 69 12.04 -1.02 -12.51
C ALA A 69 11.60 0.25 -11.78
N ILE A 70 12.33 0.66 -10.74
CA ILE A 70 12.05 1.90 -10.01
C ILE A 70 12.21 3.14 -10.91
N THR A 71 13.23 3.17 -11.76
CA THR A 71 13.43 4.26 -12.72
C THR A 71 12.21 4.37 -13.65
N ALA A 72 11.70 3.25 -14.15
CA ALA A 72 10.50 3.24 -15.00
C ALA A 72 9.25 3.72 -14.25
N ILE A 73 9.04 3.28 -13.02
CA ILE A 73 7.94 3.73 -12.14
C ILE A 73 8.04 5.23 -11.90
N ALA A 74 9.20 5.71 -11.46
CA ALA A 74 9.44 7.12 -11.18
C ALA A 74 9.21 7.99 -12.42
N ASN A 75 9.68 7.57 -13.59
CA ASN A 75 9.45 8.29 -14.85
C ASN A 75 7.95 8.40 -15.17
N ARG A 76 7.20 7.32 -15.07
CA ARG A 76 5.74 7.34 -15.30
C ARG A 76 5.04 8.29 -14.34
N LEU A 77 5.35 8.20 -13.05
CA LEU A 77 4.71 9.03 -12.01
C LEU A 77 5.09 10.51 -12.12
N VAL A 78 6.31 10.83 -12.52
CA VAL A 78 6.71 12.21 -12.81
C VAL A 78 6.01 12.71 -14.10
N THR A 79 5.94 11.91 -15.15
CA THR A 79 5.25 12.27 -16.38
C THR A 79 3.75 12.48 -16.16
N SER A 80 3.13 11.70 -15.29
CA SER A 80 1.72 11.88 -14.88
C SER A 80 1.51 13.05 -13.92
N GLY A 81 2.56 13.74 -13.51
CA GLY A 81 2.49 14.89 -12.60
C GLY A 81 2.22 14.53 -11.13
N LEU A 82 2.36 13.27 -10.74
CA LEU A 82 2.11 12.82 -9.36
C LEU A 82 3.35 12.89 -8.47
N LEU A 83 4.54 12.78 -9.08
CA LEU A 83 5.81 12.95 -8.40
C LEU A 83 6.62 14.09 -9.02
N GLU A 84 7.51 14.63 -8.22
CA GLU A 84 8.56 15.54 -8.66
C GLU A 84 9.93 15.06 -8.17
N ARG A 85 10.99 15.50 -8.86
CA ARG A 85 12.37 15.27 -8.46
C ARG A 85 12.91 16.49 -7.78
N VAL A 86 13.41 16.32 -6.56
CA VAL A 86 13.96 17.40 -5.73
C VAL A 86 15.43 17.12 -5.48
N ASP A 87 16.25 18.17 -5.48
CA ASP A 87 17.67 18.04 -5.21
C ASP A 87 17.92 17.50 -3.80
N HIS A 88 18.78 16.49 -3.70
CA HIS A 88 19.21 15.96 -2.40
C HIS A 88 20.05 16.99 -1.67
N PRO A 89 19.72 17.38 -0.41
CA PRO A 89 20.37 18.51 0.28
C PRO A 89 21.88 18.28 0.52
N ASN A 90 22.32 17.03 0.64
CA ASN A 90 23.69 16.67 1.00
C ASN A 90 24.43 15.91 -0.11
N ASP A 91 23.78 15.57 -1.23
CA ASP A 91 24.38 14.82 -2.33
C ASP A 91 23.88 15.32 -3.67
N ARG A 92 24.67 16.18 -4.33
CA ARG A 92 24.35 16.76 -5.66
C ARG A 92 24.23 15.72 -6.79
N ARG A 93 24.59 14.46 -6.55
CA ARG A 93 24.48 13.37 -7.52
C ARG A 93 23.19 12.57 -7.36
N SER A 94 22.47 12.81 -6.27
CA SER A 94 21.25 12.12 -5.92
C SER A 94 20.06 13.06 -5.97
N LEU A 95 18.89 12.52 -6.33
CA LEU A 95 17.63 13.24 -6.31
C LEU A 95 16.67 12.50 -5.39
N TYR A 96 15.84 13.26 -4.68
CA TYR A 96 14.67 12.74 -4.02
C TYR A 96 13.49 12.64 -4.97
N LEU A 97 12.65 11.66 -4.74
CA LEU A 97 11.29 11.57 -5.24
C LEU A 97 10.35 12.03 -4.13
N GLU A 98 9.51 12.99 -4.44
CA GLU A 98 8.51 13.54 -3.55
C GLU A 98 7.16 13.61 -4.25
N LEU A 99 6.06 13.64 -3.49
CA LEU A 99 4.76 13.91 -4.08
C LEU A 99 4.73 15.35 -4.60
N SER A 100 4.27 15.54 -5.83
CA SER A 100 3.94 16.87 -6.34
C SER A 100 2.70 17.44 -5.64
N PRO A 101 2.37 18.73 -5.77
CA PRO A 101 1.10 19.28 -5.29
C PRO A 101 -0.12 18.51 -5.80
N HIS A 102 -0.10 18.07 -7.07
CA HIS A 102 -1.14 17.21 -7.63
C HIS A 102 -1.13 15.82 -6.99
N GLY A 103 0.05 15.23 -6.78
CA GLY A 103 0.22 13.96 -6.08
C GLY A 103 -0.35 14.00 -4.67
N HIS A 104 -0.11 15.06 -3.92
CA HIS A 104 -0.73 15.26 -2.61
C HIS A 104 -2.25 15.32 -2.66
N SER A 105 -2.81 16.00 -3.66
CA SER A 105 -4.27 16.07 -3.84
C SER A 105 -4.87 14.71 -4.12
N VAL A 106 -4.26 13.93 -5.02
CA VAL A 106 -4.69 12.57 -5.36
C VAL A 106 -4.57 11.63 -4.14
N MET A 107 -3.48 11.71 -3.41
CA MET A 107 -3.30 10.89 -2.19
C MET A 107 -4.32 11.24 -1.10
N ALA A 108 -4.66 12.51 -0.92
CA ALA A 108 -5.70 12.92 0.02
C ALA A 108 -7.09 12.41 -0.38
N GLU A 109 -7.40 12.37 -1.68
CA GLU A 109 -8.63 11.76 -2.21
C GLU A 109 -8.67 10.26 -1.94
N ILE A 110 -7.61 9.53 -2.27
CA ILE A 110 -7.47 8.10 -2.03
C ILE A 110 -7.64 7.74 -0.55
N HIS A 111 -7.02 8.51 0.35
CA HIS A 111 -7.15 8.29 1.80
C HIS A 111 -8.59 8.50 2.27
N ARG A 112 -9.23 9.56 1.82
CA ARG A 112 -10.64 9.87 2.16
C ARG A 112 -11.58 8.76 1.71
N ASP A 113 -11.40 8.28 0.48
CA ASP A 113 -12.22 7.20 -0.07
C ASP A 113 -12.02 5.89 0.69
N PHE A 114 -10.78 5.59 1.07
CA PHE A 114 -10.48 4.43 1.90
C PHE A 114 -11.09 4.55 3.29
N GLU A 115 -10.93 5.69 3.96
CA GLU A 115 -11.53 5.96 5.27
C GLU A 115 -13.06 5.84 5.21
N GLY A 116 -13.69 6.39 4.17
CA GLY A 116 -15.14 6.28 3.95
C GLY A 116 -15.58 4.83 3.77
N MET A 117 -14.87 4.07 2.94
CA MET A 117 -15.16 2.65 2.73
C MET A 117 -15.06 1.84 4.03
N ILE A 118 -14.00 2.06 4.82
CA ILE A 118 -13.83 1.37 6.11
C ILE A 118 -14.90 1.79 7.11
N ALA A 119 -15.24 3.08 7.16
CA ALA A 119 -16.30 3.59 8.03
C ALA A 119 -17.66 2.92 7.71
N GLU A 120 -18.01 2.81 6.44
CA GLU A 120 -19.22 2.10 6.00
C GLU A 120 -19.17 0.61 6.35
N ALA A 121 -18.06 -0.06 6.06
CA ALA A 121 -17.89 -1.49 6.33
C ALA A 121 -17.96 -1.83 7.82
N THR A 122 -17.61 -0.90 8.69
CA THR A 122 -17.63 -1.08 10.15
C THR A 122 -18.92 -0.61 10.82
N GLN A 123 -19.88 -0.04 10.09
CA GLN A 123 -21.18 0.38 10.65
C GLN A 123 -21.92 -0.70 11.46
N PRO A 124 -21.89 -2.00 11.10
CA PRO A 124 -22.52 -3.05 11.90
C PRO A 124 -21.89 -3.26 13.28
N LEU A 125 -20.71 -2.72 13.54
CA LEU A 125 -20.00 -2.85 14.81
C LEU A 125 -20.38 -1.72 15.78
N THR A 126 -20.59 -2.07 17.03
CA THR A 126 -20.68 -1.06 18.10
C THR A 126 -19.31 -0.39 18.33
N PRO A 127 -19.25 0.84 18.87
CA PRO A 127 -17.98 1.50 19.18
C PRO A 127 -17.04 0.65 20.04
N LYS A 128 -17.60 -0.12 20.98
CA LYS A 128 -16.83 -1.04 21.85
C LYS A 128 -16.23 -2.19 21.04
N GLN A 129 -17.00 -2.80 20.15
CA GLN A 129 -16.53 -3.88 19.29
C GLN A 129 -15.45 -3.38 18.32
N LEU A 130 -15.64 -2.19 17.73
CA LEU A 130 -14.67 -1.58 16.85
C LEU A 130 -13.33 -1.33 17.57
N LYS A 131 -13.37 -0.82 18.80
CA LYS A 131 -12.16 -0.60 19.61
C LYS A 131 -11.43 -1.90 19.97
N VAL A 132 -12.15 -2.95 20.30
CA VAL A 132 -11.57 -4.29 20.54
C VAL A 132 -10.95 -4.84 19.26
N PHE A 133 -11.62 -4.69 18.13
CA PHE A 133 -11.13 -5.14 16.81
C PHE A 133 -9.86 -4.37 16.40
N GLU A 134 -9.84 -3.05 16.53
CA GLU A 134 -8.66 -2.21 16.28
C GLU A 134 -7.44 -2.69 17.06
N THR A 135 -7.62 -2.91 18.38
CA THR A 135 -6.54 -3.35 19.26
C THR A 135 -6.04 -4.74 18.87
N ALA A 136 -6.95 -5.68 18.63
CA ALA A 136 -6.61 -7.05 18.27
C ALA A 136 -5.90 -7.11 16.90
N LEU A 137 -6.41 -6.37 15.90
CA LEU A 137 -5.81 -6.30 14.57
C LEU A 137 -4.40 -5.73 14.62
N SER A 138 -4.20 -4.63 15.37
CA SER A 138 -2.89 -4.00 15.56
C SER A 138 -1.89 -4.93 16.22
N THR A 139 -2.32 -5.66 17.26
CA THR A 139 -1.48 -6.65 17.95
C THR A 139 -1.03 -7.76 17.01
N VAL A 140 -1.97 -8.35 16.26
CA VAL A 140 -1.65 -9.43 15.31
C VAL A 140 -0.75 -8.93 14.19
N ALA A 141 -1.02 -7.73 13.65
CA ALA A 141 -0.19 -7.15 12.60
C ALA A 141 1.26 -6.95 13.07
N ASN A 142 1.47 -6.41 14.26
CA ASN A 142 2.80 -6.21 14.83
C ASN A 142 3.55 -7.54 15.01
N GLU A 143 2.90 -8.56 15.55
CA GLU A 143 3.49 -9.90 15.70
C GLU A 143 3.89 -10.53 14.36
N VAL A 144 3.07 -10.36 13.33
CA VAL A 144 3.40 -10.84 11.98
C VAL A 144 4.61 -10.08 11.41
N PHE A 145 4.66 -8.76 11.55
CA PHE A 145 5.80 -7.97 11.08
C PHE A 145 7.11 -8.34 11.79
N GLU A 146 7.10 -8.54 13.11
CA GLU A 146 8.29 -8.96 13.85
C GLU A 146 8.79 -10.33 13.39
N ARG A 147 7.92 -11.30 13.13
CA ARG A 147 8.29 -12.62 12.60
C ARG A 147 8.87 -12.57 11.18
N LEU A 148 8.45 -11.60 10.35
CA LEU A 148 8.97 -11.42 9.00
C LEU A 148 10.34 -10.72 8.95
N ARG A 149 10.75 -10.09 10.07
CA ARG A 149 12.08 -9.46 10.21
C ARG A 149 13.14 -10.42 10.73
N ALA A 150 12.74 -11.51 11.38
CA ALA A 150 13.62 -12.55 11.91
C ALA A 150 14.10 -13.51 10.80
#